data_699ebfb14d694dd5e346b2c5b6e08963
#
_entry.id   699ebfb14d694dd5e346b2c5b6e08963
#
_cell.length_a   1.000
_cell.length_b   1.000
_cell.length_c   1.000
_cell.angle_alpha   90.00
_cell.angle_beta   90.00
_cell.angle_gamma   90.00
#
_symmetry.space_group_name_H-M   'P 1'
#
loop_
_entity.id
_entity.type
_entity.pdbx_description
1 polymer ?
#
loop_
_entity_poly.entity_id
_entity_poly.type
_entity_poly.pdbx_seq_one_letter_code
_entity_poly.pdbx_strand_id
1 'polypeptide(L)'
;FRWKALDSLDGTKQKVTVDTLIEHWRGELNRLNADVLEGVPLTDGEFDQVLMKVNQIDNSYEAAKLLAMEQSTGKIDGIYRDPHPNVTREQITLTIFKKAHVGGGESSYHIAREVESKYGNRFDLVLLINGLPLINIEQKRSDKSLEEAFRQFERYYREGEFVNNFMAFSQMMVITSEVATRYFATPKSLNDFNESFVFHWSDRQNKPVNHWEDIIEQFLMIPRAHQMVGDYLVIEEAKNEENRRHMLLRPYQVHALQAIEGAALGLDNKDGIPHGGYVWHTTGSGKTITSFKTALFLSTKVGFDKVVFLVDRKELDSRTSESFKAYAAY
;
A
#
# COMPACT_ATOMS: atom_id res chain seq x y z
N PHE A 1 10.00 9.98 11.11
CA PHE A 1 10.23 8.56 10.86
C PHE A 1 11.08 8.40 9.61
N ARG A 2 12.06 7.49 9.64
CA ARG A 2 12.98 7.25 8.53
C ARG A 2 12.99 5.78 8.19
N TRP A 3 13.22 5.48 6.93
CA TRP A 3 13.52 4.13 6.47
C TRP A 3 14.87 3.68 7.05
N LYS A 4 14.93 2.45 7.57
CA LYS A 4 16.16 1.83 8.04
C LYS A 4 16.67 0.86 6.98
N ALA A 5 17.94 0.93 6.63
CA ALA A 5 18.53 -0.01 5.69
C ALA A 5 18.57 -1.42 6.29
N LEU A 6 18.14 -2.41 5.52
CA LEU A 6 18.13 -3.81 5.97
C LEU A 6 19.54 -4.40 6.00
N ASP A 7 20.39 -3.99 5.06
CA ASP A 7 21.79 -4.43 4.91
C ASP A 7 22.75 -3.92 5.98
N SER A 8 22.28 -3.04 6.89
CA SER A 8 23.10 -2.46 7.97
C SER A 8 22.92 -3.13 9.33
N LEU A 9 22.11 -4.19 9.42
CA LEU A 9 21.76 -4.78 10.72
C LEU A 9 22.92 -5.53 11.40
N ASP A 10 23.97 -5.93 10.68
CA ASP A 10 25.14 -6.64 11.25
C ASP A 10 26.50 -6.19 10.70
N GLY A 11 26.55 -5.18 9.84
CA GLY A 11 27.79 -4.66 9.26
C GLY A 11 28.47 -5.58 8.23
N THR A 12 27.85 -6.71 7.89
CA THR A 12 28.31 -7.61 6.84
C THR A 12 27.61 -7.24 5.52
N LYS A 13 28.34 -7.22 4.41
CA LYS A 13 27.79 -7.09 3.07
C LYS A 13 27.17 -8.43 2.65
N GLN A 14 26.11 -8.86 3.33
CA GLN A 14 25.36 -10.01 2.88
C GLN A 14 24.48 -9.64 1.69
N LYS A 15 24.40 -10.55 0.72
CA LYS A 15 23.52 -10.46 -0.42
C LYS A 15 22.08 -10.56 0.06
N VAL A 16 21.26 -9.57 -0.23
CA VAL A 16 19.85 -9.56 0.14
C VAL A 16 19.05 -10.34 -0.91
N THR A 17 18.29 -11.33 -0.47
CA THR A 17 17.43 -12.16 -1.31
C THR A 17 15.98 -12.03 -0.84
N VAL A 18 15.02 -12.49 -1.65
CA VAL A 18 13.62 -12.56 -1.22
C VAL A 18 13.49 -13.44 0.03
N ASP A 19 14.26 -14.52 0.16
CA ASP A 19 14.26 -15.35 1.38
C ASP A 19 14.75 -14.56 2.60
N THR A 20 15.75 -13.70 2.44
CA THR A 20 16.18 -12.76 3.50
C THR A 20 15.05 -11.82 3.92
N LEU A 21 14.24 -11.34 2.98
CA LEU A 21 13.05 -10.51 3.29
C LEU A 21 11.99 -11.31 4.05
N ILE A 22 11.78 -12.58 3.69
CA ILE A 22 10.84 -13.48 4.36
C ILE A 22 11.26 -13.72 5.81
N GLU A 23 12.53 -13.98 6.08
CA GLU A 23 13.04 -14.14 7.44
C GLU A 23 12.95 -12.85 8.25
N HIS A 24 13.25 -11.71 7.63
CA HIS A 24 13.03 -10.41 8.26
C HIS A 24 11.55 -10.20 8.61
N TRP A 25 10.64 -10.56 7.72
CA TRP A 25 9.20 -10.50 7.96
C TRP A 25 8.76 -11.38 9.13
N ARG A 26 9.32 -12.59 9.27
CA ARG A 26 9.08 -13.46 10.44
C ARG A 26 9.42 -12.74 11.76
N GLY A 27 10.55 -12.05 11.80
CA GLY A 27 10.92 -11.21 12.95
C GLY A 27 9.91 -10.10 13.24
N GLU A 28 9.43 -9.43 12.20
CA GLU A 28 8.42 -8.38 12.32
C GLU A 28 7.04 -8.93 12.73
N LEU A 29 6.65 -10.11 12.25
CA LEU A 29 5.44 -10.81 12.71
C LEU A 29 5.51 -11.12 14.20
N ASN A 30 6.64 -11.65 14.68
CA ASN A 30 6.85 -11.93 16.10
C ASN A 30 6.76 -10.64 16.94
N ARG A 31 7.36 -9.55 16.47
CA ARG A 31 7.30 -8.25 17.15
C ARG A 31 5.88 -7.69 17.20
N LEU A 32 5.17 -7.70 16.06
CA LEU A 32 3.85 -7.10 15.91
C LEU A 32 2.75 -7.86 16.67
N ASN A 33 2.96 -9.16 16.88
CA ASN A 33 1.99 -10.08 17.47
C ASN A 33 2.45 -10.64 18.83
N ALA A 34 3.37 -9.98 19.54
CA ALA A 34 3.95 -10.49 20.78
C ALA A 34 2.89 -10.92 21.81
N ASP A 35 1.80 -10.15 21.92
CA ASP A 35 0.69 -10.46 22.85
C ASP A 35 -0.10 -11.70 22.40
N VAL A 36 -0.37 -11.82 21.11
CA VAL A 36 -1.08 -12.98 20.52
C VAL A 36 -0.23 -14.23 20.62
N LEU A 37 1.07 -14.08 20.46
CA LEU A 37 2.08 -15.15 20.55
C LEU A 37 2.44 -15.50 21.99
N GLU A 38 1.87 -14.83 23.01
CA GLU A 38 2.11 -15.08 24.44
C GLU A 38 3.63 -15.04 24.78
N GLY A 39 4.38 -14.19 24.04
CA GLY A 39 5.82 -14.04 24.20
C GLY A 39 6.67 -15.19 23.63
N VAL A 40 6.07 -16.20 23.02
CA VAL A 40 6.76 -17.33 22.36
C VAL A 40 6.79 -17.12 20.86
N PRO A 41 7.95 -16.86 20.24
CA PRO A 41 8.05 -16.63 18.78
C PRO A 41 7.52 -17.81 17.96
N LEU A 42 7.12 -17.52 16.71
CA LEU A 42 6.70 -18.54 15.76
C LEU A 42 7.80 -19.60 15.54
N THR A 43 7.46 -20.86 15.69
CA THR A 43 8.32 -21.98 15.30
C THR A 43 8.44 -22.05 13.77
N ASP A 44 9.32 -22.91 13.25
CA ASP A 44 9.43 -23.13 11.80
C ASP A 44 8.12 -23.69 11.23
N GLY A 45 7.53 -24.68 11.91
CA GLY A 45 6.26 -25.30 11.48
C GLY A 45 5.08 -24.32 11.50
N GLU A 46 5.02 -23.41 12.48
CA GLU A 46 4.01 -22.36 12.53
C GLU A 46 4.21 -21.32 11.41
N PHE A 47 5.46 -20.96 11.15
CA PHE A 47 5.78 -20.02 10.07
C PHE A 47 5.56 -20.61 8.69
N ASP A 48 5.80 -21.92 8.50
CA ASP A 48 5.44 -22.64 7.27
C ASP A 48 3.94 -22.57 6.97
N GLN A 49 3.08 -22.62 8.00
CA GLN A 49 1.63 -22.41 7.82
C GLN A 49 1.33 -21.00 7.29
N VAL A 50 2.04 -19.99 7.80
CA VAL A 50 1.91 -18.60 7.29
C VAL A 50 2.32 -18.54 5.82
N LEU A 51 3.48 -19.11 5.46
CA LEU A 51 3.99 -19.12 4.09
C LEU A 51 3.09 -19.89 3.13
N MET A 52 2.47 -21.00 3.57
CA MET A 52 1.49 -21.72 2.76
C MET A 52 0.30 -20.83 2.38
N LYS A 53 -0.20 -19.99 3.30
CA LYS A 53 -1.28 -19.05 3.03
C LYS A 53 -0.83 -17.90 2.10
N VAL A 54 0.38 -17.39 2.29
CA VAL A 54 0.97 -16.36 1.43
C VAL A 54 1.14 -16.86 0.00
N ASN A 55 1.60 -18.08 -0.18
CA ASN A 55 1.77 -18.69 -1.51
C ASN A 55 0.44 -19.01 -2.23
N GLN A 56 -0.70 -18.84 -1.55
CA GLN A 56 -2.03 -18.90 -2.14
C GLN A 56 -2.55 -17.53 -2.61
N ILE A 57 -1.81 -16.47 -2.36
CA ILE A 57 -2.17 -15.12 -2.83
C ILE A 57 -1.83 -15.01 -4.31
N ASP A 58 -2.85 -15.07 -5.16
CA ASP A 58 -2.67 -15.14 -6.62
C ASP A 58 -1.94 -13.93 -7.19
N ASN A 59 -2.20 -12.72 -6.65
CA ASN A 59 -1.67 -11.47 -7.20
C ASN A 59 -1.81 -10.30 -6.21
N SER A 60 -1.34 -9.14 -6.62
CA SER A 60 -1.36 -7.89 -5.84
C SER A 60 -2.77 -7.41 -5.44
N TYR A 61 -3.80 -7.72 -6.23
CA TYR A 61 -5.18 -7.39 -5.90
C TYR A 61 -5.70 -8.24 -4.73
N GLU A 62 -5.45 -9.56 -4.73
CA GLU A 62 -5.81 -10.43 -3.61
C GLU A 62 -5.01 -10.06 -2.35
N ALA A 63 -3.73 -9.69 -2.51
CA ALA A 63 -2.94 -9.15 -1.42
C ALA A 63 -3.52 -7.83 -0.87
N ALA A 64 -3.99 -6.91 -1.74
CA ALA A 64 -4.64 -5.67 -1.32
C ALA A 64 -5.88 -5.94 -0.47
N LYS A 65 -6.70 -6.91 -0.85
CA LYS A 65 -7.89 -7.33 -0.09
C LYS A 65 -7.50 -7.83 1.30
N LEU A 66 -6.48 -8.68 1.37
CA LEU A 66 -5.97 -9.18 2.65
C LEU A 66 -5.44 -8.06 3.55
N LEU A 67 -4.72 -7.09 2.99
CA LEU A 67 -4.21 -5.93 3.73
C LEU A 67 -5.31 -4.97 4.22
N ALA A 68 -6.46 -4.97 3.55
CA ALA A 68 -7.59 -4.08 3.85
C ALA A 68 -8.66 -4.70 4.77
N MET A 69 -8.55 -5.98 5.12
CA MET A 69 -9.52 -6.68 5.97
C MET A 69 -9.77 -5.95 7.30
N GLU A 70 -10.94 -6.18 7.88
CA GLU A 70 -11.35 -5.69 9.20
C GLU A 70 -11.00 -4.20 9.46
N GLN A 71 -11.59 -3.32 8.67
CA GLN A 71 -11.45 -1.87 8.83
C GLN A 71 -9.99 -1.41 8.86
N SER A 72 -9.19 -1.90 7.92
CA SER A 72 -7.81 -1.44 7.71
C SER A 72 -6.71 -2.19 8.47
N THR A 73 -6.99 -3.39 8.92
CA THR A 73 -5.98 -4.27 9.53
C THR A 73 -5.85 -5.55 8.71
N GLY A 74 -4.71 -5.74 8.07
CA GLY A 74 -4.39 -7.01 7.38
C GLY A 74 -4.10 -8.11 8.38
N LYS A 75 -4.72 -9.28 8.19
CA LYS A 75 -4.59 -10.43 9.09
C LYS A 75 -4.41 -11.74 8.34
N ILE A 76 -3.74 -12.69 8.98
CA ILE A 76 -3.66 -14.09 8.56
C ILE A 76 -4.25 -14.94 9.69
N ASP A 77 -5.36 -15.60 9.40
CA ASP A 77 -6.11 -16.42 10.36
C ASP A 77 -5.66 -17.87 10.35
N GLY A 78 -6.00 -18.58 11.40
CA GLY A 78 -5.95 -20.04 11.44
C GLY A 78 -4.53 -20.61 11.44
N ILE A 79 -3.63 -20.02 12.22
CA ILE A 79 -2.30 -20.56 12.48
C ILE A 79 -2.38 -21.40 13.75
N TYR A 80 -2.11 -22.67 13.63
CA TYR A 80 -2.09 -23.61 14.75
C TYR A 80 -0.75 -23.55 15.45
N ARG A 81 -0.79 -23.41 16.79
CA ARG A 81 0.39 -23.29 17.64
C ARG A 81 0.97 -24.68 17.95
N ASP A 82 2.27 -24.77 17.90
CA ASP A 82 2.98 -25.95 18.39
C ASP A 82 2.90 -26.06 19.92
N PRO A 83 2.86 -27.28 20.51
CA PRO A 83 2.81 -27.46 21.93
C PRO A 83 4.01 -26.81 22.64
N HIS A 84 3.73 -25.89 23.59
CA HIS A 84 4.75 -25.24 24.39
C HIS A 84 4.20 -24.90 25.79
N PRO A 85 4.99 -25.03 26.89
CA PRO A 85 4.50 -24.80 28.25
C PRO A 85 3.89 -23.41 28.50
N ASN A 86 4.35 -22.40 27.77
CA ASN A 86 3.89 -21.01 27.90
C ASN A 86 2.85 -20.62 26.85
N VAL A 87 2.36 -21.53 26.03
CA VAL A 87 1.34 -21.28 25.01
C VAL A 87 0.05 -21.91 25.46
N THR A 88 -1.00 -21.10 25.57
CA THR A 88 -2.35 -21.54 25.97
C THR A 88 -3.35 -21.58 24.82
N ARG A 89 -3.06 -20.85 23.73
CA ARG A 89 -3.90 -20.76 22.54
C ARG A 89 -3.52 -21.84 21.53
N GLU A 90 -4.50 -22.66 21.16
CA GLU A 90 -4.29 -23.69 20.13
C GLU A 90 -4.23 -23.10 18.71
N GLN A 91 -4.92 -22.01 18.47
CA GLN A 91 -5.01 -21.34 17.18
C GLN A 91 -4.98 -19.83 17.35
N ILE A 92 -4.29 -19.15 16.44
CA ILE A 92 -4.13 -17.70 16.47
C ILE A 92 -4.41 -17.05 15.11
N THR A 93 -4.67 -15.74 15.17
CA THR A 93 -4.72 -14.83 14.03
C THR A 93 -3.59 -13.82 14.14
N LEU A 94 -2.77 -13.73 13.10
CA LEU A 94 -1.65 -12.81 13.04
C LEU A 94 -2.02 -11.50 12.35
N THR A 95 -1.73 -10.38 12.97
CA THR A 95 -1.76 -9.06 12.33
C THR A 95 -0.51 -8.90 11.47
N ILE A 96 -0.69 -8.53 10.21
CA ILE A 96 0.42 -8.32 9.26
C ILE A 96 0.56 -6.85 8.85
N PHE A 97 -0.52 -6.08 8.89
CA PHE A 97 -0.53 -4.69 8.46
C PHE A 97 -1.61 -3.88 9.21
N LYS A 98 -1.31 -2.63 9.55
CA LYS A 98 -2.25 -1.69 10.17
C LYS A 98 -2.16 -0.33 9.47
N LYS A 99 -3.20 0.08 8.76
CA LYS A 99 -3.29 1.41 8.14
C LYS A 99 -3.19 2.55 9.15
N ALA A 100 -3.88 2.38 10.30
CA ALA A 100 -4.03 3.45 11.29
C ALA A 100 -2.72 3.82 12.01
N HIS A 101 -1.69 2.96 11.96
CA HIS A 101 -0.44 3.15 12.67
C HIS A 101 0.64 3.80 11.81
N VAL A 102 0.24 4.81 11.02
CA VAL A 102 1.15 5.58 10.17
C VAL A 102 1.93 6.59 11.02
N GLY A 103 3.25 6.51 10.95
CA GLY A 103 4.13 7.57 11.44
C GLY A 103 4.19 7.77 12.96
N GLY A 104 4.04 6.74 13.78
CA GLY A 104 4.16 6.89 15.24
C GLY A 104 3.56 5.77 16.05
N GLY A 105 3.02 4.78 15.36
CA GLY A 105 2.49 3.59 15.98
C GLY A 105 3.50 2.45 15.99
N GLU A 106 2.97 1.24 15.91
CA GLU A 106 3.73 -0.02 15.96
C GLU A 106 4.42 -0.38 14.64
N SER A 107 4.17 0.38 13.55
CA SER A 107 4.73 0.07 12.23
C SER A 107 6.23 0.32 12.15
N SER A 108 6.94 -0.63 11.56
CA SER A 108 8.36 -0.54 11.22
C SER A 108 8.55 -0.26 9.73
N TYR A 109 9.68 0.35 9.39
CA TYR A 109 9.98 0.82 8.04
C TYR A 109 11.42 0.46 7.67
N HIS A 110 11.58 -0.40 6.68
CA HIS A 110 12.89 -0.85 6.20
C HIS A 110 13.02 -0.69 4.69
N ILE A 111 14.24 -0.51 4.23
CA ILE A 111 14.61 -0.46 2.81
C ILE A 111 15.64 -1.55 2.53
N ALA A 112 15.36 -2.38 1.54
CA ALA A 112 16.28 -3.37 1.01
C ALA A 112 16.74 -2.95 -0.40
N ARG A 113 18.02 -3.17 -0.69
CA ARG A 113 18.63 -2.82 -1.96
C ARG A 113 19.12 -4.07 -2.68
N GLU A 114 19.07 -4.01 -4.02
CA GLU A 114 19.60 -5.05 -4.89
C GLU A 114 19.11 -6.46 -4.49
N VAL A 115 17.78 -6.57 -4.23
CA VAL A 115 17.16 -7.81 -3.76
C VAL A 115 17.11 -8.83 -4.88
N GLU A 116 17.79 -9.94 -4.71
CA GLU A 116 17.77 -11.02 -5.70
C GLU A 116 16.61 -11.98 -5.48
N SER A 117 15.95 -12.34 -6.57
CA SER A 117 14.87 -13.30 -6.59
C SER A 117 15.37 -14.71 -6.97
N LYS A 118 14.55 -15.71 -6.67
CA LYS A 118 14.78 -17.11 -7.12
C LYS A 118 14.69 -17.28 -8.64
N TYR A 119 14.12 -16.32 -9.36
CA TYR A 119 14.01 -16.33 -10.82
C TYR A 119 15.20 -15.65 -11.51
N GLY A 120 16.18 -15.18 -10.75
CA GLY A 120 17.38 -14.55 -11.27
C GLY A 120 17.24 -13.05 -11.56
N ASN A 121 16.12 -12.44 -11.17
CA ASN A 121 15.93 -11.00 -11.23
C ASN A 121 16.52 -10.30 -10.00
N ARG A 122 16.74 -9.01 -10.13
CA ARG A 122 17.22 -8.16 -9.06
C ARG A 122 16.39 -6.88 -9.02
N PHE A 123 15.68 -6.70 -7.90
CA PHE A 123 14.95 -5.47 -7.63
C PHE A 123 15.90 -4.40 -7.10
N ASP A 124 15.92 -3.21 -7.67
CA ASP A 124 16.84 -2.16 -7.25
C ASP A 124 16.59 -1.74 -5.80
N LEU A 125 15.34 -1.40 -5.45
CA LEU A 125 14.94 -1.05 -4.09
C LEU A 125 13.57 -1.64 -3.75
N VAL A 126 13.44 -2.17 -2.54
CA VAL A 126 12.17 -2.64 -1.97
C VAL A 126 11.95 -1.94 -0.64
N LEU A 127 10.83 -1.21 -0.50
CA LEU A 127 10.44 -0.59 0.75
C LEU A 127 9.50 -1.53 1.51
N LEU A 128 9.87 -1.81 2.75
CA LEU A 128 9.19 -2.78 3.61
C LEU A 128 8.45 -2.04 4.74
N ILE A 129 7.18 -2.35 4.90
CA ILE A 129 6.38 -1.88 6.04
C ILE A 129 5.97 -3.10 6.84
N ASN A 130 6.36 -3.17 8.10
CA ASN A 130 6.22 -4.34 8.95
C ASN A 130 6.82 -5.62 8.31
N GLY A 131 7.91 -5.45 7.58
CA GLY A 131 8.57 -6.52 6.84
C GLY A 131 7.93 -6.88 5.49
N LEU A 132 6.70 -6.42 5.17
CA LEU A 132 6.03 -6.69 3.89
C LEU A 132 6.60 -5.84 2.75
N PRO A 133 6.89 -6.41 1.57
CA PRO A 133 7.47 -5.71 0.42
C PRO A 133 6.40 -4.90 -0.36
N LEU A 134 5.92 -3.79 0.23
CA LEU A 134 4.76 -3.07 -0.29
C LEU A 134 5.06 -2.14 -1.46
N ILE A 135 6.31 -1.66 -1.61
CA ILE A 135 6.68 -0.72 -2.65
C ILE A 135 7.97 -1.20 -3.32
N ASN A 136 7.92 -1.37 -4.64
CA ASN A 136 9.10 -1.69 -5.44
C ASN A 136 9.51 -0.49 -6.27
N ILE A 137 10.78 -0.14 -6.25
CA ILE A 137 11.35 0.99 -6.96
C ILE A 137 12.42 0.50 -7.92
N GLU A 138 12.25 0.83 -9.18
CA GLU A 138 13.22 0.60 -10.25
C GLU A 138 13.91 1.91 -10.59
N GLN A 139 15.23 1.92 -10.55
CA GLN A 139 16.04 3.11 -10.81
C GLN A 139 16.62 3.07 -12.23
N LYS A 140 16.58 4.18 -12.92
CA LYS A 140 17.23 4.34 -14.23
C LYS A 140 18.17 5.55 -14.21
N ARG A 141 19.21 5.45 -14.98
CA ARG A 141 20.07 6.61 -15.25
C ARG A 141 19.25 7.67 -16.00
N SER A 142 19.62 8.93 -15.85
CA SER A 142 18.92 10.07 -16.48
C SER A 142 18.93 10.04 -18.01
N ASP A 143 19.86 9.29 -18.62
CA ASP A 143 19.97 9.07 -20.07
C ASP A 143 19.06 7.93 -20.58
N LYS A 144 18.33 7.25 -19.70
CA LYS A 144 17.44 6.13 -20.02
C LYS A 144 15.97 6.53 -19.92
N SER A 145 15.15 5.93 -20.76
CA SER A 145 13.70 6.11 -20.71
C SER A 145 13.08 5.41 -19.49
N LEU A 146 12.12 6.07 -18.84
CA LEU A 146 11.31 5.44 -17.80
C LEU A 146 10.42 4.31 -18.33
N GLU A 147 10.15 4.29 -19.64
CA GLU A 147 9.43 3.19 -20.30
C GLU A 147 10.23 1.88 -20.25
N GLU A 148 11.58 1.94 -20.27
CA GLU A 148 12.41 0.74 -20.08
C GLU A 148 12.16 0.10 -18.71
N ALA A 149 12.00 0.91 -17.66
CA ALA A 149 11.70 0.40 -16.33
C ALA A 149 10.26 -0.14 -16.21
N PHE A 150 9.31 0.47 -16.90
CA PHE A 150 7.95 -0.05 -16.98
C PHE A 150 7.92 -1.45 -17.62
N ARG A 151 8.61 -1.61 -18.77
CA ARG A 151 8.75 -2.91 -19.44
C ARG A 151 9.53 -3.93 -18.59
N GLN A 152 10.44 -3.46 -17.73
CA GLN A 152 11.17 -4.32 -16.81
C GLN A 152 10.23 -4.90 -15.75
N PHE A 153 9.34 -4.10 -15.17
CA PHE A 153 8.29 -4.60 -14.26
C PHE A 153 7.33 -5.57 -14.96
N GLU A 154 6.94 -5.28 -16.22
CA GLU A 154 6.12 -6.21 -17.01
C GLU A 154 6.83 -7.55 -17.24
N ARG A 155 8.14 -7.52 -17.51
CA ARG A 155 8.95 -8.74 -17.63
C ARG A 155 9.00 -9.51 -16.31
N TYR A 156 9.28 -8.86 -15.18
CA TYR A 156 9.28 -9.47 -13.85
C TYR A 156 7.94 -10.14 -13.56
N TYR A 157 6.86 -9.47 -13.89
CA TYR A 157 5.52 -10.04 -13.71
C TYR A 157 5.33 -11.31 -14.58
N ARG A 158 5.75 -11.28 -15.85
CA ARG A 158 5.68 -12.42 -16.76
C ARG A 158 6.51 -13.61 -16.27
N GLU A 159 7.60 -13.36 -15.60
CA GLU A 159 8.49 -14.37 -15.00
C GLU A 159 7.97 -14.88 -13.65
N GLY A 160 6.84 -14.37 -13.15
CA GLY A 160 6.16 -14.86 -11.95
C GLY A 160 6.62 -14.22 -10.64
N GLU A 161 7.32 -13.10 -10.68
CA GLU A 161 7.85 -12.44 -9.47
C GLU A 161 6.77 -11.97 -8.50
N PHE A 162 5.59 -11.59 -8.99
CA PHE A 162 4.51 -11.00 -8.20
C PHE A 162 3.26 -11.88 -8.12
N VAL A 163 3.41 -13.18 -8.31
CA VAL A 163 2.28 -14.14 -8.41
C VAL A 163 2.55 -15.35 -7.52
N ASN A 164 1.59 -15.73 -6.68
CA ASN A 164 1.67 -16.89 -5.79
C ASN A 164 2.95 -16.95 -4.94
N ASN A 165 3.37 -15.81 -4.42
CA ASN A 165 4.57 -15.72 -3.58
C ASN A 165 4.55 -14.45 -2.72
N PHE A 166 5.58 -14.29 -1.87
CA PHE A 166 5.71 -13.17 -0.95
C PHE A 166 5.72 -11.79 -1.63
N MET A 167 6.27 -11.68 -2.84
CA MET A 167 6.31 -10.40 -3.58
C MET A 167 4.95 -9.98 -4.13
N ALA A 168 3.91 -10.85 -4.09
CA ALA A 168 2.53 -10.49 -4.41
C ALA A 168 1.97 -9.40 -3.47
N PHE A 169 2.57 -9.20 -2.29
CA PHE A 169 2.23 -8.07 -1.40
C PHE A 169 2.62 -6.71 -1.97
N SER A 170 3.37 -6.62 -3.05
CA SER A 170 3.68 -5.34 -3.69
C SER A 170 2.41 -4.61 -4.11
N GLN A 171 2.20 -3.40 -3.61
CA GLN A 171 1.03 -2.58 -3.89
C GLN A 171 1.33 -1.39 -4.79
N MET A 172 2.56 -0.91 -4.78
CA MET A 172 2.98 0.23 -5.57
C MET A 172 4.32 -0.04 -6.26
N MET A 173 4.35 0.23 -7.54
CA MET A 173 5.57 0.26 -8.35
C MET A 173 5.96 1.71 -8.62
N VAL A 174 7.24 2.00 -8.43
CA VAL A 174 7.84 3.32 -8.67
C VAL A 174 8.98 3.18 -9.66
N ILE A 175 8.99 4.04 -10.64
CA ILE A 175 10.07 4.16 -11.62
C ILE A 175 10.71 5.52 -11.44
N THR A 176 12.00 5.58 -11.20
CA THR A 176 12.69 6.83 -10.89
C THR A 176 14.02 6.99 -11.62
N SER A 177 14.35 8.23 -11.92
CA SER A 177 15.66 8.70 -12.32
C SER A 177 15.99 9.98 -11.54
N GLU A 178 17.14 10.59 -11.79
CA GLU A 178 17.50 11.87 -11.15
C GLU A 178 16.50 13.01 -11.44
N VAL A 179 15.82 12.95 -12.59
CA VAL A 179 15.03 14.08 -13.13
C VAL A 179 13.57 13.75 -13.37
N ALA A 180 13.14 12.51 -13.12
CA ALA A 180 11.75 12.10 -13.35
C ALA A 180 11.39 10.90 -12.47
N THR A 181 10.16 10.91 -11.97
CA THR A 181 9.59 9.79 -11.21
C THR A 181 8.17 9.52 -11.68
N ARG A 182 7.82 8.25 -11.76
CA ARG A 182 6.47 7.77 -12.05
C ARG A 182 6.09 6.69 -11.03
N TYR A 183 4.79 6.55 -10.78
CA TYR A 183 4.28 5.49 -9.93
C TYR A 183 2.95 4.94 -10.47
N PHE A 184 2.66 3.70 -10.12
CA PHE A 184 1.41 3.04 -10.47
C PHE A 184 1.10 1.92 -9.47
N ALA A 185 -0.16 1.52 -9.40
CA ALA A 185 -0.55 0.34 -8.63
C ALA A 185 0.03 -0.91 -9.28
N THR A 186 0.51 -1.85 -8.50
CA THR A 186 1.01 -3.13 -9.03
C THR A 186 -0.12 -3.84 -9.78
N PRO A 187 0.02 -4.13 -11.07
CA PRO A 187 -1.03 -4.79 -11.84
C PRO A 187 -1.38 -6.17 -11.28
N LYS A 188 -2.65 -6.58 -11.36
CA LYS A 188 -3.06 -7.93 -10.94
C LYS A 188 -2.77 -9.00 -12.00
N SER A 189 -2.57 -8.59 -13.25
CA SER A 189 -2.27 -9.45 -14.39
C SER A 189 -1.43 -8.74 -15.44
N LEU A 190 -0.85 -9.47 -16.39
CA LEU A 190 -0.12 -8.90 -17.53
C LEU A 190 -0.99 -7.96 -18.39
N ASN A 191 -2.29 -8.24 -18.49
CA ASN A 191 -3.22 -7.44 -19.29
C ASN A 191 -3.51 -6.07 -18.65
N ASP A 192 -3.20 -5.90 -17.36
CA ASP A 192 -3.44 -4.67 -16.62
C ASP A 192 -2.23 -3.70 -16.67
N PHE A 193 -1.12 -4.09 -17.32
CA PHE A 193 -0.02 -3.18 -17.58
C PHE A 193 -0.44 -2.15 -18.63
N ASN A 194 -0.72 -0.93 -18.18
CA ASN A 194 -1.23 0.15 -19.02
C ASN A 194 -0.60 1.49 -18.61
N GLU A 195 0.17 2.08 -19.50
CA GLU A 195 0.85 3.36 -19.30
C GLU A 195 -0.09 4.51 -18.94
N SER A 196 -1.39 4.43 -19.31
CA SER A 196 -2.39 5.43 -18.94
C SER A 196 -2.64 5.52 -17.42
N PHE A 197 -2.24 4.50 -16.67
CA PHE A 197 -2.33 4.44 -15.21
C PHE A 197 -0.99 4.71 -14.51
N VAL A 198 0.00 5.19 -15.26
CA VAL A 198 1.30 5.60 -14.73
C VAL A 198 1.27 7.11 -14.47
N PHE A 199 1.44 7.50 -13.23
CA PHE A 199 1.29 8.88 -12.78
C PHE A 199 2.63 9.46 -12.33
N HIS A 200 2.78 10.78 -12.44
CA HIS A 200 3.82 11.54 -11.75
C HIS A 200 3.26 12.11 -10.45
N TRP A 201 4.10 12.28 -9.44
CA TRP A 201 3.72 13.03 -8.26
C TRP A 201 3.67 14.52 -8.58
N SER A 202 2.73 15.25 -8.00
CA SER A 202 2.58 16.70 -8.15
C SER A 202 2.38 17.35 -6.79
N ASP A 203 2.77 18.62 -6.68
CA ASP A 203 2.48 19.44 -5.52
C ASP A 203 0.99 19.89 -5.45
N ARG A 204 0.66 20.69 -4.43
CA ARG A 204 -0.71 21.21 -4.23
C ARG A 204 -1.18 22.15 -5.34
N GLN A 205 -0.27 22.74 -6.12
CA GLN A 205 -0.55 23.56 -7.29
C GLN A 205 -0.63 22.73 -8.59
N ASN A 206 -0.61 21.41 -8.45
CA ASN A 206 -0.63 20.45 -9.55
C ASN A 206 0.61 20.56 -10.46
N LYS A 207 1.73 21.11 -9.93
CA LYS A 207 3.00 21.17 -10.64
C LYS A 207 3.76 19.83 -10.42
N PRO A 208 4.25 19.18 -11.49
CA PRO A 208 5.02 17.96 -11.35
C PRO A 208 6.27 18.12 -10.48
N VAL A 209 6.48 17.20 -9.56
CA VAL A 209 7.69 17.06 -8.77
C VAL A 209 8.57 16.05 -9.48
N ASN A 210 9.72 16.48 -9.98
CA ASN A 210 10.57 15.65 -10.84
C ASN A 210 11.92 15.30 -10.21
N HIS A 211 12.49 16.20 -9.39
CA HIS A 211 13.79 15.96 -8.78
C HIS A 211 13.71 14.87 -7.72
N TRP A 212 14.66 13.96 -7.71
CA TRP A 212 14.63 12.78 -6.84
C TRP A 212 14.61 13.11 -5.33
N GLU A 213 15.31 14.17 -4.89
CA GLU A 213 15.31 14.60 -3.49
C GLU A 213 13.91 15.06 -3.06
N ASP A 214 13.25 15.87 -3.90
CA ASP A 214 11.88 16.33 -3.64
C ASP A 214 10.88 15.17 -3.64
N ILE A 215 11.09 14.18 -4.50
CA ILE A 215 10.28 12.96 -4.55
C ILE A 215 10.45 12.14 -3.26
N ILE A 216 11.68 12.01 -2.78
CA ILE A 216 11.91 11.33 -1.50
C ILE A 216 11.15 12.06 -0.39
N GLU A 217 11.31 13.39 -0.28
CA GLU A 217 10.70 14.17 0.79
C GLU A 217 9.17 14.20 0.72
N GLN A 218 8.60 14.43 -0.47
CA GLN A 218 7.16 14.67 -0.62
C GLN A 218 6.34 13.41 -0.85
N PHE A 219 6.95 12.31 -1.34
CA PHE A 219 6.24 11.13 -1.78
C PHE A 219 6.70 9.82 -1.10
N LEU A 220 8.02 9.59 -0.98
CA LEU A 220 8.55 8.32 -0.47
C LEU A 220 8.88 8.32 1.02
N MET A 221 8.89 9.49 1.69
CA MET A 221 9.04 9.53 3.15
C MET A 221 7.76 9.15 3.88
N ILE A 222 7.93 8.70 5.12
CA ILE A 222 6.84 8.44 6.06
C ILE A 222 6.35 9.79 6.62
N PRO A 223 5.04 10.04 6.67
CA PRO A 223 3.95 9.06 6.55
C PRO A 223 3.45 8.79 5.12
N ARG A 224 3.82 9.61 4.13
CA ARG A 224 3.22 9.58 2.79
C ARG A 224 3.30 8.20 2.11
N ALA A 225 4.47 7.58 2.08
CA ALA A 225 4.63 6.28 1.43
C ALA A 225 3.70 5.21 2.04
N HIS A 226 3.56 5.18 3.36
CA HIS A 226 2.61 4.28 4.03
C HIS A 226 1.16 4.62 3.66
N GLN A 227 0.80 5.91 3.68
CA GLN A 227 -0.54 6.35 3.28
C GLN A 227 -0.88 5.96 1.85
N MET A 228 0.08 6.01 0.93
CA MET A 228 -0.15 5.61 -0.47
C MET A 228 -0.62 4.16 -0.58
N VAL A 229 0.04 3.24 0.11
CA VAL A 229 -0.29 1.81 0.04
C VAL A 229 -1.36 1.37 1.04
N GLY A 230 -1.73 2.22 1.98
CA GLY A 230 -2.80 2.02 2.95
C GLY A 230 -4.02 2.88 2.64
N ASP A 231 -3.96 4.15 3.03
CA ASP A 231 -5.09 5.07 3.00
C ASP A 231 -5.54 5.45 1.58
N TYR A 232 -4.59 5.68 0.67
CA TYR A 232 -4.83 6.16 -0.69
C TYR A 232 -4.90 5.05 -1.73
N LEU A 233 -4.93 3.81 -1.30
CA LEU A 233 -5.25 2.65 -2.12
C LEU A 233 -6.78 2.44 -2.11
N VAL A 234 -7.36 2.13 -3.25
CA VAL A 234 -8.78 1.84 -3.44
C VAL A 234 -8.91 0.47 -4.09
N ILE A 235 -9.70 -0.39 -3.48
CA ILE A 235 -10.04 -1.70 -4.03
C ILE A 235 -11.41 -1.57 -4.70
N GLU A 236 -11.51 -1.94 -5.96
CA GLU A 236 -12.76 -1.96 -6.72
C GLU A 236 -13.21 -3.42 -6.92
N GLU A 237 -14.21 -3.83 -6.14
CA GLU A 237 -14.85 -5.14 -6.24
C GLU A 237 -16.01 -5.06 -7.25
N ALA A 238 -15.66 -4.94 -8.53
CA ALA A 238 -16.65 -4.89 -9.59
C ALA A 238 -17.38 -6.24 -9.76
N LYS A 239 -18.63 -6.20 -10.22
CA LYS A 239 -19.43 -7.41 -10.51
C LYS A 239 -18.75 -8.31 -11.54
N ASN A 240 -18.16 -7.71 -12.58
CA ASN A 240 -17.33 -8.43 -13.54
C ASN A 240 -15.91 -8.54 -13.03
N GLU A 241 -15.38 -9.75 -12.91
CA GLU A 241 -14.04 -10.04 -12.40
C GLU A 241 -12.91 -9.37 -13.19
N GLU A 242 -13.08 -9.20 -14.49
CA GLU A 242 -12.11 -8.51 -15.34
C GLU A 242 -11.92 -7.05 -14.91
N ASN A 243 -12.99 -6.42 -14.38
CA ASN A 243 -12.97 -5.03 -13.94
C ASN A 243 -12.55 -4.87 -12.46
N ARG A 244 -12.37 -5.97 -11.73
CA ARG A 244 -11.86 -5.93 -10.36
C ARG A 244 -10.40 -5.51 -10.36
N ARG A 245 -10.05 -4.50 -9.57
CA ARG A 245 -8.69 -3.96 -9.49
C ARG A 245 -8.48 -3.21 -8.19
N HIS A 246 -7.24 -2.97 -7.86
CA HIS A 246 -6.88 -1.94 -6.90
C HIS A 246 -6.19 -0.78 -7.62
N MET A 247 -6.32 0.40 -7.06
CA MET A 247 -5.87 1.65 -7.66
C MET A 247 -5.24 2.54 -6.61
N LEU A 248 -4.23 3.30 -6.99
CA LEU A 248 -3.68 4.38 -6.17
C LEU A 248 -4.33 5.71 -6.54
N LEU A 249 -4.61 6.54 -5.54
CA LEU A 249 -5.09 7.89 -5.80
C LEU A 249 -4.02 8.70 -6.54
N ARG A 250 -4.49 9.54 -7.45
CA ARG A 250 -3.65 10.53 -8.15
C ARG A 250 -3.31 11.69 -7.21
N PRO A 251 -2.20 12.40 -7.45
CA PRO A 251 -1.74 13.47 -6.53
C PRO A 251 -2.81 14.49 -6.18
N TYR A 252 -3.54 15.01 -7.18
CA TYR A 252 -4.60 15.99 -6.97
C TYR A 252 -5.77 15.44 -6.15
N GLN A 253 -6.06 14.13 -6.22
CA GLN A 253 -7.07 13.47 -5.38
C GLN A 253 -6.59 13.38 -3.92
N VAL A 254 -5.32 13.05 -3.71
CA VAL A 254 -4.71 13.05 -2.38
C VAL A 254 -4.73 14.43 -1.76
N HIS A 255 -4.35 15.47 -2.52
CA HIS A 255 -4.36 16.84 -2.04
C HIS A 255 -5.79 17.36 -1.77
N ALA A 256 -6.75 17.00 -2.62
CA ALA A 256 -8.16 17.33 -2.40
C ALA A 256 -8.69 16.70 -1.10
N LEU A 257 -8.39 15.43 -0.88
CA LEU A 257 -8.76 14.69 0.32
C LEU A 257 -8.21 15.33 1.59
N GLN A 258 -6.92 15.68 1.58
CA GLN A 258 -6.27 16.38 2.69
C GLN A 258 -6.84 17.77 2.95
N ALA A 259 -7.16 18.52 1.89
CA ALA A 259 -7.78 19.82 2.03
C ALA A 259 -9.18 19.74 2.63
N ILE A 260 -10.00 18.76 2.19
CA ILE A 260 -11.33 18.53 2.76
C ILE A 260 -11.23 18.10 4.23
N GLU A 261 -10.32 17.18 4.55
CA GLU A 261 -10.09 16.75 5.93
C GLU A 261 -9.66 17.92 6.82
N GLY A 262 -8.70 18.74 6.35
CA GLY A 262 -8.23 19.93 7.05
C GLY A 262 -9.36 20.92 7.35
N ALA A 263 -10.18 21.23 6.36
CA ALA A 263 -11.32 22.12 6.49
C ALA A 263 -12.40 21.55 7.43
N ALA A 264 -12.76 20.29 7.25
CA ALA A 264 -13.80 19.62 8.03
C ALA A 264 -13.43 19.45 9.52
N LEU A 265 -12.13 19.35 9.83
CA LEU A 265 -11.61 19.23 11.19
C LEU A 265 -11.10 20.57 11.76
N GLY A 266 -11.13 21.65 10.97
CA GLY A 266 -10.62 22.97 11.37
C GLY A 266 -9.09 23.00 11.54
N LEU A 267 -8.34 22.08 10.92
CA LEU A 267 -6.89 21.96 11.06
C LEU A 267 -6.11 22.97 10.21
N ASP A 268 -6.76 23.57 9.22
CA ASP A 268 -6.18 24.49 8.24
C ASP A 268 -6.38 25.97 8.59
N ASN A 269 -7.07 26.27 9.69
CA ASN A 269 -7.27 27.62 10.19
C ASN A 269 -6.80 27.81 11.64
N LYS A 270 -6.54 29.05 12.03
CA LYS A 270 -6.00 29.39 13.36
C LYS A 270 -7.01 29.21 14.49
N ASP A 271 -8.28 29.28 14.16
CA ASP A 271 -9.36 29.25 15.16
C ASP A 271 -9.81 27.83 15.47
N GLY A 272 -9.30 26.84 14.74
CA GLY A 272 -9.67 25.42 14.91
C GLY A 272 -11.13 25.12 14.59
N ILE A 273 -11.82 26.05 13.88
CA ILE A 273 -13.24 25.92 13.58
C ILE A 273 -13.43 25.20 12.24
N PRO A 274 -14.22 24.11 12.20
CA PRO A 274 -14.59 23.46 10.95
C PRO A 274 -15.29 24.41 9.99
N HIS A 275 -14.94 24.32 8.71
CA HIS A 275 -15.56 25.14 7.67
C HIS A 275 -15.80 24.33 6.38
N GLY A 276 -16.62 24.86 5.51
CA GLY A 276 -16.86 24.31 4.19
C GLY A 276 -15.87 24.79 3.14
N GLY A 277 -15.94 24.19 1.97
CA GLY A 277 -15.12 24.54 0.83
C GLY A 277 -15.65 23.93 -0.46
N TYR A 278 -14.88 24.08 -1.52
CA TYR A 278 -15.16 23.43 -2.79
C TYR A 278 -13.87 22.86 -3.41
N VAL A 279 -14.03 21.81 -4.18
CA VAL A 279 -12.94 21.18 -4.94
C VAL A 279 -13.30 21.24 -6.42
N TRP A 280 -12.44 21.84 -7.21
CA TRP A 280 -12.64 21.94 -8.65
C TRP A 280 -12.05 20.73 -9.35
N HIS A 281 -12.92 19.84 -9.79
CA HIS A 281 -12.55 18.64 -10.55
C HIS A 281 -13.16 18.67 -11.95
N THR A 282 -12.36 18.39 -12.96
CA THR A 282 -12.83 18.23 -14.35
C THR A 282 -13.62 16.94 -14.54
N THR A 283 -14.34 16.82 -15.65
CA THR A 283 -15.01 15.57 -16.02
C THR A 283 -13.97 14.46 -16.22
N GLY A 284 -14.25 13.25 -15.72
CA GLY A 284 -13.34 12.11 -15.82
C GLY A 284 -12.16 12.11 -14.86
N SER A 285 -12.02 13.10 -13.98
CA SER A 285 -10.91 13.17 -13.00
C SER A 285 -11.07 12.27 -11.76
N GLY A 286 -12.09 11.41 -11.71
CA GLY A 286 -12.32 10.50 -10.59
C GLY A 286 -13.00 11.13 -9.38
N LYS A 287 -13.94 12.08 -9.60
CA LYS A 287 -14.74 12.69 -8.52
C LYS A 287 -15.38 11.65 -7.58
N THR A 288 -15.93 10.56 -8.14
CA THR A 288 -16.58 9.49 -7.38
C THR A 288 -15.63 8.83 -6.38
N ILE A 289 -14.39 8.50 -6.80
CA ILE A 289 -13.37 7.90 -5.94
C ILE A 289 -12.95 8.90 -4.85
N THR A 290 -12.73 10.17 -5.22
CA THR A 290 -12.37 11.21 -4.25
C THR A 290 -13.47 11.39 -3.20
N SER A 291 -14.73 11.47 -3.63
CA SER A 291 -15.89 11.60 -2.73
C SER A 291 -16.04 10.38 -1.82
N PHE A 292 -15.89 9.17 -2.35
CA PHE A 292 -15.94 7.94 -1.57
C PHE A 292 -14.85 7.94 -0.49
N LYS A 293 -13.61 8.20 -0.87
CA LYS A 293 -12.50 8.24 0.10
C LYS A 293 -12.68 9.34 1.14
N THR A 294 -13.17 10.51 0.74
CA THR A 294 -13.50 11.59 1.69
C THR A 294 -14.55 11.13 2.69
N ALA A 295 -15.63 10.51 2.23
CA ALA A 295 -16.68 10.00 3.12
C ALA A 295 -16.14 8.94 4.08
N LEU A 296 -15.33 8.00 3.58
CA LEU A 296 -14.69 6.96 4.38
C LEU A 296 -13.76 7.56 5.45
N PHE A 297 -12.91 8.51 5.08
CA PHE A 297 -12.00 9.17 6.03
C PHE A 297 -12.76 9.92 7.11
N LEU A 298 -13.74 10.73 6.76
CA LEU A 298 -14.51 11.50 7.73
C LEU A 298 -15.33 10.59 8.65
N SER A 299 -15.88 9.48 8.13
CA SER A 299 -16.65 8.54 8.95
C SER A 299 -15.83 7.83 10.04
N THR A 300 -14.50 7.81 9.91
CA THR A 300 -13.58 7.23 10.91
C THR A 300 -13.05 8.26 11.92
N LYS A 301 -13.38 9.55 11.74
CA LYS A 301 -12.89 10.63 12.61
C LYS A 301 -13.87 10.92 13.74
N VAL A 302 -13.32 11.23 14.90
CA VAL A 302 -14.11 11.67 16.06
C VAL A 302 -14.83 12.98 15.72
N GLY A 303 -16.13 13.06 16.02
CA GLY A 303 -16.96 14.23 15.75
C GLY A 303 -17.85 14.14 14.50
N PHE A 304 -17.78 13.04 13.76
CA PHE A 304 -18.68 12.79 12.63
C PHE A 304 -19.51 11.52 12.87
N ASP A 305 -20.80 11.69 13.16
CA ASP A 305 -21.75 10.57 13.30
C ASP A 305 -22.23 10.05 11.96
N LYS A 306 -22.34 10.94 10.96
CA LYS A 306 -22.82 10.63 9.60
C LYS A 306 -22.12 11.48 8.58
N VAL A 307 -21.87 10.89 7.40
CA VAL A 307 -21.47 11.59 6.19
C VAL A 307 -22.59 11.46 5.16
N VAL A 308 -23.09 12.59 4.67
CA VAL A 308 -24.18 12.64 3.68
C VAL A 308 -23.61 13.06 2.35
N PHE A 309 -23.83 12.24 1.32
CA PHE A 309 -23.47 12.53 -0.05
C PHE A 309 -24.71 12.94 -0.84
N LEU A 310 -24.75 14.18 -1.29
CA LEU A 310 -25.87 14.74 -2.05
C LEU A 310 -25.50 14.85 -3.53
N VAL A 311 -26.36 14.33 -4.40
CA VAL A 311 -26.24 14.41 -5.86
C VAL A 311 -27.45 15.09 -6.48
N ASP A 312 -27.25 15.79 -7.60
CA ASP A 312 -28.29 16.59 -8.26
C ASP A 312 -29.18 15.78 -9.19
N ARG A 313 -28.80 14.56 -9.58
CA ARG A 313 -29.52 13.72 -10.56
C ARG A 313 -29.65 12.27 -10.10
N LYS A 314 -30.84 11.69 -10.31
CA LYS A 314 -31.14 10.29 -9.96
C LYS A 314 -30.24 9.26 -10.65
N GLU A 315 -29.89 9.50 -11.93
CA GLU A 315 -29.00 8.61 -12.66
C GLU A 315 -27.56 8.61 -12.09
N LEU A 316 -27.10 9.76 -11.60
CA LEU A 316 -25.82 9.89 -10.90
C LEU A 316 -25.87 9.21 -9.54
N ASP A 317 -26.99 9.27 -8.84
CA ASP A 317 -27.20 8.61 -7.56
C ASP A 317 -27.04 7.09 -7.68
N SER A 318 -27.71 6.46 -8.64
CA SER A 318 -27.62 5.02 -8.87
C SER A 318 -26.20 4.57 -9.20
N ARG A 319 -25.53 5.25 -10.14
CA ARG A 319 -24.14 4.93 -10.53
C ARG A 319 -23.16 5.17 -9.39
N THR A 320 -23.31 6.25 -8.65
CA THR A 320 -22.47 6.56 -7.51
C THR A 320 -22.65 5.54 -6.39
N SER A 321 -23.91 5.15 -6.12
CA SER A 321 -24.21 4.11 -5.14
C SER A 321 -23.59 2.74 -5.52
N GLU A 322 -23.66 2.34 -6.79
CA GLU A 322 -23.00 1.13 -7.27
C GLU A 322 -21.49 1.20 -7.13
N SER A 323 -20.88 2.33 -7.51
CA SER A 323 -19.43 2.55 -7.34
C SER A 323 -19.03 2.53 -5.87
N PHE A 324 -19.78 3.20 -5.00
CA PHE A 324 -19.49 3.21 -3.56
C PHE A 324 -19.59 1.80 -2.96
N LYS A 325 -20.58 0.99 -3.37
CA LYS A 325 -20.67 -0.41 -2.94
C LYS A 325 -19.47 -1.25 -3.41
N ALA A 326 -19.00 -1.01 -4.65
CA ALA A 326 -17.82 -1.70 -5.17
C ALA A 326 -16.53 -1.31 -4.42
N TYR A 327 -16.41 -0.06 -3.97
CA TYR A 327 -15.24 0.43 -3.21
C TYR A 327 -15.32 0.12 -1.71
N ALA A 328 -16.51 -0.10 -1.17
CA ALA A 328 -16.75 -0.34 0.26
C ALA A 328 -16.73 -1.82 0.64
N ALA A 329 -16.41 -2.70 -0.29
CA ALA A 329 -16.36 -4.14 -0.04
C ALA A 329 -15.24 -4.53 0.97
N TYR A 330 -14.27 -3.62 1.18
CA TYR A 330 -13.12 -3.81 2.08
C TYR A 330 -12.83 -2.59 2.94
#